data_d243ada2d77b2fc854176774288506f0
#
_entry.id   d243ada2d77b2fc854176774288506f0
#
_cell.length_a   1.000
_cell.length_b   1.000
_cell.length_c   1.000
_cell.angle_alpha   90.00
_cell.angle_beta   90.00
_cell.angle_gamma   90.00
#
_symmetry.space_group_name_H-M   'P 1'
#
loop_
_entity.id
_entity.type
_entity.pdbx_description
1 polymer ?
#
loop_
_entity_poly.entity_id
_entity_poly.type
_entity_poly.pdbx_seq_one_letter_code
_entity_poly.pdbx_strand_id
1 'polypeptide(L)'
;MIQLWAKLYKNNRMVNNTTLTINTSKLDYSLFFDYIAEMCHTLDIPTPLIVKDNIFNFAKFNFVKFQKSDFVEHCDFDHLLIELIK
;
A
#
# COMPACT_ATOMS: atom_id res chain seq x y z
N MET A 1 -6.19 -3.11 -17.40
CA MET A 1 -6.49 -2.29 -16.22
C MET A 1 -6.03 -3.01 -14.96
N ILE A 2 -5.35 -2.31 -14.08
CA ILE A 2 -4.81 -2.85 -12.84
C ILE A 2 -5.50 -2.18 -11.67
N GLN A 3 -5.82 -2.96 -10.63
CA GLN A 3 -6.39 -2.41 -9.40
C GLN A 3 -5.55 -2.84 -8.20
N LEU A 4 -5.22 -1.86 -7.37
CA LEU A 4 -4.54 -2.06 -6.10
C LEU A 4 -5.53 -1.77 -4.98
N TRP A 5 -5.52 -2.61 -3.96
CA TRP A 5 -6.41 -2.48 -2.81
C TRP A 5 -5.58 -2.25 -1.56
N ALA A 6 -5.72 -1.08 -0.96
CA ALA A 6 -5.04 -0.73 0.28
C ALA A 6 -6.02 -0.93 1.44
N LYS A 7 -5.61 -1.76 2.41
CA LYS A 7 -6.43 -2.08 3.59
C LYS A 7 -5.70 -1.65 4.85
N LEU A 8 -6.35 -0.86 5.67
CA LEU A 8 -5.80 -0.35 6.91
C LEU A 8 -6.37 -1.12 8.09
N TYR A 9 -5.49 -1.68 8.93
CA TYR A 9 -5.88 -2.55 10.05
C TYR A 9 -5.53 -1.94 11.39
N LYS A 10 -6.45 -2.10 12.34
CA LYS A 10 -6.25 -1.73 13.74
C LYS A 10 -6.97 -2.75 14.62
N ASN A 11 -6.27 -3.31 15.62
CA ASN A 11 -6.83 -4.31 16.53
C ASN A 11 -7.43 -5.52 15.78
N ASN A 12 -6.70 -5.98 14.74
CA ASN A 12 -7.08 -7.11 13.90
C ASN A 12 -8.36 -6.87 13.10
N ARG A 13 -8.75 -5.62 12.91
CA ARG A 13 -9.93 -5.25 12.11
C ARG A 13 -9.53 -4.29 11.00
N MET A 14 -10.14 -4.47 9.83
CA MET A 14 -9.98 -3.50 8.75
C MET A 14 -10.82 -2.28 9.09
N VAL A 15 -10.14 -1.16 9.38
CA VAL A 15 -10.82 0.08 9.80
C VAL A 15 -11.05 1.04 8.64
N ASN A 16 -10.31 0.87 7.55
CA ASN A 16 -10.48 1.69 6.36
C ASN A 16 -9.85 0.98 5.17
N ASN A 17 -10.23 1.39 3.97
CA ASN A 17 -9.63 0.83 2.74
C ASN A 17 -9.89 1.77 1.57
N THR A 18 -9.09 1.59 0.51
CA THR A 18 -9.30 2.31 -0.74
C THR A 18 -8.74 1.47 -1.90
N THR A 19 -9.26 1.70 -3.08
CA THR A 19 -8.82 1.03 -4.29
C THR A 19 -8.28 2.06 -5.26
N LEU A 20 -7.12 1.77 -5.85
CA LEU A 20 -6.53 2.59 -6.91
C LEU A 20 -6.61 1.83 -8.22
N THR A 21 -7.26 2.42 -9.21
CA THR A 21 -7.35 1.85 -10.55
C THR A 21 -6.34 2.53 -11.46
N ILE A 22 -5.48 1.73 -12.09
CA ILE A 22 -4.45 2.21 -12.98
C ILE A 22 -4.79 1.74 -14.39
N ASN A 23 -4.93 2.67 -15.31
CA ASN A 23 -5.32 2.37 -16.69
C ASN A 23 -4.13 1.90 -17.52
N THR A 24 -3.64 0.71 -17.19
CA THR A 24 -2.51 0.07 -17.88
C THR A 24 -2.67 -1.44 -17.77
N SER A 25 -2.02 -2.18 -18.64
CA SER A 25 -2.03 -3.65 -18.61
C SER A 25 -0.87 -4.20 -17.78
N LYS A 26 0.12 -3.38 -17.46
CA LYS A 26 1.30 -3.81 -16.73
C LYS A 26 1.71 -2.76 -15.71
N LEU A 27 1.95 -3.19 -14.47
CA LEU A 27 2.34 -2.29 -13.39
C LEU A 27 3.73 -1.72 -13.64
N ASP A 28 3.87 -0.41 -13.48
CA ASP A 28 5.14 0.28 -13.61
C ASP A 28 5.75 0.46 -12.22
N TYR A 29 6.74 -0.36 -11.90
CA TYR A 29 7.36 -0.34 -10.57
C TYR A 29 8.17 0.93 -10.30
N SER A 30 8.51 1.69 -11.33
CA SER A 30 9.16 2.98 -11.11
C SER A 30 8.20 4.00 -10.49
N LEU A 31 6.90 3.75 -10.60
CA LEU A 31 5.84 4.59 -10.02
C LEU A 31 5.27 4.00 -8.73
N PHE A 32 5.88 2.96 -8.21
CA PHE A 32 5.35 2.24 -7.04
C PHE A 32 5.14 3.16 -5.84
N PHE A 33 6.12 4.02 -5.55
CA PHE A 33 6.00 5.00 -4.47
C PHE A 33 4.78 5.91 -4.68
N ASP A 34 4.59 6.37 -5.92
CA ASP A 34 3.50 7.29 -6.24
C ASP A 34 2.13 6.62 -6.04
N TYR A 35 2.01 5.36 -6.42
CA TYR A 35 0.77 4.62 -6.22
C TYR A 35 0.43 4.51 -4.72
N ILE A 36 1.42 4.15 -3.91
CA ILE A 36 1.20 4.00 -2.47
C ILE A 36 0.91 5.34 -1.82
N ALA A 37 1.65 6.39 -2.22
CA ALA A 37 1.44 7.74 -1.68
C ALA A 37 0.02 8.23 -1.97
N GLU A 38 -0.50 7.97 -3.16
CA GLU A 38 -1.86 8.36 -3.51
C GLU A 38 -2.90 7.65 -2.65
N MET A 39 -2.73 6.35 -2.44
CA MET A 39 -3.64 5.60 -1.59
C MET A 39 -3.57 6.05 -0.14
N CYS A 40 -2.37 6.32 0.37
CA CYS A 40 -2.20 6.83 1.73
C CYS A 40 -2.84 8.21 1.89
N HIS A 41 -2.73 9.06 0.87
CA HIS A 41 -3.37 10.37 0.90
C HIS A 41 -4.90 10.21 0.99
N THR A 42 -5.46 9.30 0.22
CA THR A 42 -6.91 9.02 0.25
C THR A 42 -7.34 8.50 1.63
N LEU A 43 -6.51 7.68 2.27
CA LEU A 43 -6.79 7.15 3.60
C LEU A 43 -6.47 8.13 4.72
N ASP A 44 -5.90 9.28 4.39
CA ASP A 44 -5.50 10.32 5.34
C ASP A 44 -4.48 9.77 6.36
N ILE A 45 -3.49 9.04 5.87
CA ILE A 45 -2.40 8.51 6.68
C ILE A 45 -1.05 8.91 6.08
N PRO A 46 0.03 8.89 6.89
CA PRO A 46 1.37 9.15 6.34
C PRO A 46 1.79 8.04 5.38
N THR A 47 2.71 8.35 4.48
CA THR A 47 3.27 7.37 3.56
C THR A 47 4.42 6.64 4.25
N PRO A 48 4.46 5.30 4.18
CA PRO A 48 5.54 4.55 4.81
C PRO A 48 6.86 4.72 4.07
N LEU A 49 7.96 4.34 4.72
CA LEU A 49 9.24 4.20 4.04
C LEU A 49 9.15 2.98 3.13
N ILE A 50 9.40 3.21 1.85
CA ILE A 50 9.34 2.15 0.85
C ILE A 50 10.77 1.81 0.43
N VAL A 51 11.18 0.58 0.71
CA VAL A 51 12.51 0.11 0.37
C VAL A 51 12.42 -0.90 -0.77
N LYS A 52 13.57 -1.24 -1.34
CA LYS A 52 13.65 -2.14 -2.49
C LYS A 52 12.97 -3.49 -2.22
N ASP A 53 13.10 -4.03 -1.01
CA ASP A 53 12.48 -5.30 -0.64
C ASP A 53 10.95 -5.25 -0.72
N ASN A 54 10.36 -4.11 -0.44
CA ASN A 54 8.89 -3.95 -0.56
C ASN A 54 8.46 -4.16 -2.01
N ILE A 55 9.22 -3.58 -2.95
CA ILE A 55 8.92 -3.70 -4.38
C ILE A 55 9.10 -5.14 -4.84
N PHE A 56 10.17 -5.80 -4.42
CA PHE A 56 10.41 -7.20 -4.77
C PHE A 56 9.33 -8.11 -4.20
N ASN A 57 8.91 -7.89 -2.96
CA ASN A 57 7.86 -8.69 -2.34
C ASN A 57 6.54 -8.51 -3.08
N PHE A 58 6.22 -7.28 -3.45
CA PHE A 58 4.99 -7.03 -4.20
C PHE A 58 5.05 -7.70 -5.58
N ALA A 59 6.19 -7.59 -6.27
CA ALA A 59 6.35 -8.19 -7.59
C ALA A 59 6.24 -9.72 -7.53
N LYS A 60 6.71 -10.32 -6.44
CA LYS A 60 6.74 -11.78 -6.28
C LYS A 60 5.43 -12.34 -5.75
N PHE A 61 4.81 -11.67 -4.78
CA PHE A 61 3.65 -12.20 -4.05
C PHE A 61 2.35 -11.47 -4.33
N ASN A 62 2.37 -10.37 -5.09
CA ASN A 62 1.22 -9.54 -5.42
C ASN A 62 0.60 -8.83 -4.21
N PHE A 63 1.37 -8.69 -3.13
CA PHE A 63 0.98 -7.89 -1.97
C PHE A 63 2.21 -7.41 -1.21
N VAL A 64 2.03 -6.36 -0.42
CA VAL A 64 3.04 -5.87 0.49
C VAL A 64 2.36 -5.37 1.75
N LYS A 65 2.99 -5.64 2.90
CA LYS A 65 2.49 -5.23 4.20
C LYS A 65 3.47 -4.24 4.82
N PHE A 66 2.96 -3.08 5.22
CA PHE A 66 3.74 -2.07 5.93
C PHE A 66 3.30 -2.06 7.38
N GLN A 67 4.22 -2.38 8.26
CA GLN A 67 3.95 -2.39 9.69
C GLN A 67 4.12 -0.99 10.28
N LYS A 68 3.66 -0.81 11.51
CA LYS A 68 3.74 0.46 12.21
C LYS A 68 5.17 1.01 12.22
N SER A 69 6.17 0.14 12.37
CA SER A 69 7.57 0.51 12.38
C SER A 69 8.10 1.01 11.03
N ASP A 70 7.38 0.77 9.95
CA ASP A 70 7.78 1.24 8.62
C ASP A 70 7.40 2.69 8.37
N PHE A 71 6.66 3.30 9.29
CA PHE A 71 6.22 4.69 9.18
C PHE A 71 7.09 5.55 10.08
N VAL A 72 7.59 6.67 9.54
CA VAL A 72 8.41 7.61 10.32
C VAL A 72 7.56 8.37 11.31
N GLU A 73 6.34 8.74 10.90
CA GLU A 73 5.43 9.49 11.74
C GLU A 73 4.63 8.56 12.65
N HIS A 74 4.15 9.12 13.76
CA HIS A 74 3.30 8.36 14.68
C HIS A 74 2.02 7.92 13.99
N CYS A 75 1.63 6.67 14.18
CA CYS A 75 0.45 6.07 13.57
C CYS A 75 -0.47 5.45 14.61
N ASP A 76 -1.76 5.56 14.35
CA ASP A 76 -2.85 5.07 15.20
C ASP A 76 -3.32 3.69 14.79
N PHE A 77 -2.75 3.13 13.73
CA PHE A 77 -3.13 1.84 13.18
C PHE A 77 -1.98 0.84 13.29
N ASP A 78 -2.25 -0.44 13.05
CA ASP A 78 -1.26 -1.50 13.24
C ASP A 78 -0.46 -1.77 11.97
N HIS A 79 -1.13 -1.88 10.83
CA HIS A 79 -0.45 -2.11 9.56
C HIS A 79 -1.32 -1.71 8.38
N LEU A 80 -0.65 -1.55 7.25
CA LEU A 80 -1.27 -1.26 5.96
C LEU A 80 -0.93 -2.40 5.01
N LEU A 81 -1.94 -3.04 4.44
CA LEU A 81 -1.76 -4.13 3.47
C LEU A 81 -2.21 -3.65 2.11
N ILE A 82 -1.34 -3.80 1.11
CA ILE A 82 -1.65 -3.41 -0.26
C ILE A 82 -1.58 -4.66 -1.13
N GLU A 83 -2.67 -4.94 -1.84
CA GLU A 83 -2.78 -6.12 -2.69
C GLU A 83 -3.08 -5.75 -4.14
N LEU A 84 -2.56 -6.56 -5.04
CA LEU A 84 -2.96 -6.51 -6.44
C LEU A 84 -4.19 -7.40 -6.59
N ILE A 85 -5.31 -6.81 -6.99
CA ILE A 85 -6.56 -7.56 -7.16
C ILE A 85 -6.95 -7.76 -8.62
N LYS A 86 -6.27 -7.04 -9.52
CA LYS A 86 -6.49 -7.24 -10.96
C LYS A 86 -5.29 -6.85 -11.76
#